data_caf261533dcd9b57f32d159612b95a81
#
_entry.id   caf261533dcd9b57f32d159612b95a81
#
_cell.length_a   1.000
_cell.length_b   1.000
_cell.length_c   1.000
_cell.angle_alpha   90.00
_cell.angle_beta   90.00
_cell.angle_gamma   90.00
#
_symmetry.space_group_name_H-M   'P 1'
#
loop_
_entity.id
_entity.type
_entity.pdbx_description
1 polymer ?
#
loop_
_entity_poly.entity_id
_entity_poly.type
_entity_poly.pdbx_seq_one_letter_code
_entity_poly.pdbx_strand_id
1 'polypeptide(L)'
;IDQIQHKAVKALLKEFKIKKGLEIHYDGDLPARSGMGSSSCFVVGLSNILFNFINKKKSKSQLSQFSRRFEQKILKETVGSQDQTATVYGGFNRINFNKKKISIKKIKNKKKLLKLNKNLVLVYSKIQRNAPEIAKKYVTSLTKEKKNNIFKLIRHVEVGEEILNNGNIDDFGRLLDETWHYKKEINKNI
;
A
#
# COMPACT_ATOMS: atom_id res chain seq x y z
N ILE A 1 0.48 7.44 27.88
CA ILE A 1 0.02 6.87 26.60
C ILE A 1 -1.48 7.16 26.37
N ASP A 2 -2.31 7.11 27.42
CA ASP A 2 -3.77 7.24 27.27
C ASP A 2 -4.25 8.61 26.79
N GLN A 3 -3.49 9.66 27.00
CA GLN A 3 -3.77 11.02 26.52
C GLN A 3 -3.40 11.24 25.03
N ILE A 4 -2.69 10.29 24.41
CA ILE A 4 -2.27 10.41 23.01
C ILE A 4 -3.50 10.33 22.08
N GLN A 5 -3.73 11.39 21.30
CA GLN A 5 -4.87 11.49 20.37
C GLN A 5 -4.67 10.65 19.11
N HIS A 6 -3.43 10.52 18.63
CA HIS A 6 -3.13 9.77 17.40
C HIS A 6 -3.28 8.27 17.62
N LYS A 7 -4.36 7.69 17.08
CA LYS A 7 -4.77 6.29 17.31
C LYS A 7 -3.64 5.28 17.05
N ALA A 8 -2.93 5.40 15.92
CA ALA A 8 -1.87 4.47 15.57
C ALA A 8 -0.66 4.58 16.51
N VAL A 9 -0.25 5.78 16.92
CA VAL A 9 0.83 6.00 17.90
C VAL A 9 0.45 5.35 19.22
N LYS A 10 -0.72 5.68 19.75
CA LYS A 10 -1.23 5.12 21.01
C LYS A 10 -1.24 3.60 21.00
N ALA A 11 -1.76 3.00 19.92
CA ALA A 11 -1.86 1.55 19.79
C ALA A 11 -0.47 0.89 19.64
N LEU A 12 0.45 1.48 18.86
CA LEU A 12 1.82 0.98 18.74
C LEU A 12 2.57 1.02 20.05
N LEU A 13 2.53 2.13 20.78
CA LEU A 13 3.21 2.22 22.07
C LEU A 13 2.67 1.20 23.07
N LYS A 14 1.36 0.92 23.07
CA LYS A 14 0.75 -0.15 23.87
C LYS A 14 1.20 -1.55 23.43
N GLU A 15 1.18 -1.84 22.13
CA GLU A 15 1.60 -3.14 21.55
C GLU A 15 3.07 -3.45 21.88
N PHE A 16 3.93 -2.42 21.80
CA PHE A 16 5.35 -2.54 22.14
C PHE A 16 5.66 -2.43 23.63
N LYS A 17 4.65 -2.19 24.47
CA LYS A 17 4.78 -2.02 25.93
C LYS A 17 5.83 -0.96 26.31
N ILE A 18 5.85 0.15 25.56
CA ILE A 18 6.79 1.24 25.82
C ILE A 18 6.43 1.92 27.14
N LYS A 19 7.38 1.92 28.08
CA LYS A 19 7.24 2.53 29.42
C LYS A 19 8.04 3.82 29.58
N LYS A 20 9.02 4.06 28.69
CA LYS A 20 9.86 5.27 28.72
C LYS A 20 9.18 6.40 27.95
N GLY A 21 9.43 7.64 28.35
CA GLY A 21 9.03 8.82 27.59
C GLY A 21 9.75 8.83 26.23
N LEU A 22 9.00 9.11 25.18
CA LEU A 22 9.49 9.27 23.81
C LEU A 22 8.96 10.56 23.25
N GLU A 23 9.80 11.24 22.52
CA GLU A 23 9.40 12.32 21.62
C GLU A 23 9.41 11.77 20.19
N ILE A 24 8.29 11.95 19.49
CA ILE A 24 8.10 11.42 18.13
C ILE A 24 7.75 12.59 17.23
N HIS A 25 8.65 12.92 16.32
CA HIS A 25 8.41 13.87 15.24
C HIS A 25 8.13 13.11 13.96
N TYR A 26 7.06 13.50 13.28
CA TYR A 26 6.71 13.00 11.96
C TYR A 26 6.56 14.16 11.01
N ASP A 27 7.35 14.14 9.97
CA ASP A 27 7.28 15.09 8.87
C ASP A 27 7.02 14.37 7.56
N GLY A 28 6.25 14.97 6.68
CA GLY A 28 5.86 14.32 5.44
C GLY A 28 5.55 15.32 4.33
N ASP A 29 6.15 15.13 3.18
CA ASP A 29 6.00 16.00 2.00
C ASP A 29 4.58 15.97 1.41
N LEU A 30 3.82 14.90 1.67
CA LEU A 30 2.48 14.72 1.12
C LEU A 30 1.40 14.90 2.19
N PRO A 31 0.29 15.58 1.86
CA PRO A 31 -0.85 15.71 2.77
C PRO A 31 -1.42 14.35 3.18
N ALA A 32 -1.88 14.25 4.41
CA ALA A 32 -2.62 13.08 4.88
C ALA A 32 -3.88 12.84 4.01
N ARG A 33 -4.28 11.59 3.85
CA ARG A 33 -5.46 11.17 3.06
C ARG A 33 -5.39 11.52 1.57
N SER A 34 -4.20 11.70 1.03
CA SER A 34 -3.97 11.94 -0.40
C SER A 34 -4.13 10.69 -1.28
N GLY A 35 -4.40 9.52 -0.71
CA GLY A 35 -4.49 8.25 -1.44
C GLY A 35 -3.14 7.61 -1.78
N MET A 36 -2.03 8.15 -1.25
CA MET A 36 -0.66 7.68 -1.52
C MET A 36 -0.15 6.67 -0.47
N GLY A 37 -1.03 6.09 0.36
CA GLY A 37 -0.63 5.10 1.36
C GLY A 37 0.09 5.70 2.58
N SER A 38 0.02 7.00 2.82
CA SER A 38 0.74 7.69 3.91
C SER A 38 0.47 7.09 5.29
N SER A 39 -0.75 6.63 5.56
CA SER A 39 -1.09 5.96 6.84
C SER A 39 -0.28 4.70 7.05
N SER A 40 -0.23 3.81 6.05
CA SER A 40 0.55 2.57 6.13
C SER A 40 2.06 2.84 6.16
N CYS A 41 2.54 3.87 5.44
CA CYS A 41 3.94 4.30 5.52
C CYS A 41 4.30 4.73 6.95
N PHE A 42 3.44 5.50 7.61
CA PHE A 42 3.61 5.91 8.99
C PHE A 42 3.67 4.69 9.94
N VAL A 43 2.70 3.77 9.83
CA VAL A 43 2.65 2.55 10.66
C VAL A 43 3.89 1.70 10.46
N VAL A 44 4.31 1.47 9.22
CA VAL A 44 5.52 0.70 8.90
C VAL A 44 6.78 1.38 9.46
N GLY A 45 6.93 2.68 9.23
CA GLY A 45 8.08 3.46 9.70
C GLY A 45 8.21 3.44 11.22
N LEU A 46 7.14 3.81 11.92
CA LEU A 46 7.13 3.81 13.39
C LEU A 46 7.31 2.41 13.97
N SER A 47 6.68 1.39 13.38
CA SER A 47 6.88 0.00 13.81
C SER A 47 8.35 -0.43 13.69
N ASN A 48 8.98 -0.08 12.57
CA ASN A 48 10.39 -0.41 12.36
C ASN A 48 11.31 0.29 13.37
N ILE A 49 11.05 1.57 13.66
CA ILE A 49 11.77 2.34 14.70
C ILE A 49 11.59 1.66 16.06
N LEU A 50 10.36 1.35 16.45
CA LEU A 50 10.07 0.73 17.74
C LEU A 50 10.68 -0.67 17.88
N PHE A 51 10.68 -1.50 16.81
CA PHE A 51 11.38 -2.78 16.82
C PHE A 51 12.89 -2.61 17.05
N ASN A 52 13.52 -1.62 16.41
CA ASN A 52 14.92 -1.31 16.65
C ASN A 52 15.15 -0.77 18.07
N PHE A 53 14.27 0.10 18.54
CA PHE A 53 14.34 0.69 19.89
C PHE A 53 14.35 -0.38 21.01
N ILE A 54 13.56 -1.45 20.83
CA ILE A 54 13.53 -2.57 21.79
C ILE A 54 14.53 -3.70 21.43
N ASN A 55 15.49 -3.45 20.55
CA ASN A 55 16.51 -4.41 20.07
C ASN A 55 15.93 -5.71 19.47
N LYS A 56 14.76 -5.65 18.83
CA LYS A 56 14.08 -6.78 18.18
C LYS A 56 13.93 -6.57 16.67
N LYS A 57 15.05 -6.34 15.98
CA LYS A 57 15.04 -6.15 14.50
C LYS A 57 14.21 -7.21 13.79
N LYS A 58 13.45 -6.77 12.78
CA LYS A 58 12.60 -7.62 11.97
C LYS A 58 13.09 -7.67 10.53
N SER A 59 12.96 -8.85 9.91
CA SER A 59 13.11 -8.96 8.46
C SER A 59 11.97 -8.21 7.76
N LYS A 60 12.15 -7.88 6.47
CA LYS A 60 11.10 -7.25 5.66
C LYS A 60 9.79 -8.05 5.68
N SER A 61 9.87 -9.37 5.59
CA SER A 61 8.70 -10.25 5.65
C SER A 61 7.97 -10.12 6.99
N GLN A 62 8.71 -10.18 8.11
CA GLN A 62 8.14 -10.04 9.45
C GLN A 62 7.55 -8.66 9.69
N LEU A 63 8.22 -7.59 9.24
CA LEU A 63 7.73 -6.22 9.38
C LEU A 63 6.44 -6.02 8.55
N SER A 64 6.40 -6.51 7.31
CA SER A 64 5.20 -6.46 6.48
C SER A 64 4.04 -7.24 7.12
N GLN A 65 4.29 -8.43 7.66
CA GLN A 65 3.29 -9.22 8.35
C GLN A 65 2.76 -8.51 9.60
N PHE A 66 3.65 -7.95 10.40
CA PHE A 66 3.29 -7.18 11.59
C PHE A 66 2.43 -5.98 11.24
N SER A 67 2.85 -5.14 10.28
CA SER A 67 2.14 -3.91 9.93
C SER A 67 0.73 -4.18 9.39
N ARG A 68 0.57 -5.22 8.55
CA ARG A 68 -0.76 -5.66 8.07
C ARG A 68 -1.65 -6.13 9.22
N ARG A 69 -1.13 -7.01 10.10
CA ARG A 69 -1.86 -7.45 11.29
C ARG A 69 -2.24 -6.28 12.18
N PHE A 70 -1.32 -5.34 12.36
CA PHE A 70 -1.54 -4.17 13.20
C PHE A 70 -2.70 -3.32 12.69
N GLU A 71 -2.71 -2.92 11.42
CA GLU A 71 -3.81 -2.13 10.87
C GLU A 71 -5.12 -2.90 10.83
N GLN A 72 -5.12 -4.16 10.38
CA GLN A 72 -6.35 -4.94 10.20
C GLN A 72 -6.94 -5.47 11.52
N LYS A 73 -6.12 -5.87 12.49
CA LYS A 73 -6.58 -6.55 13.71
C LYS A 73 -6.53 -5.65 14.94
N ILE A 74 -5.52 -4.80 15.08
CA ILE A 74 -5.34 -3.94 16.27
C ILE A 74 -6.07 -2.63 16.06
N LEU A 75 -5.84 -1.93 14.94
CA LEU A 75 -6.59 -0.71 14.61
C LEU A 75 -8.01 -1.00 14.08
N LYS A 76 -8.27 -2.26 13.68
CA LYS A 76 -9.55 -2.72 13.09
C LYS A 76 -9.97 -1.93 11.86
N GLU A 77 -8.99 -1.51 11.06
CA GLU A 77 -9.24 -0.78 9.82
C GLU A 77 -9.57 -1.75 8.67
N THR A 78 -10.52 -1.36 7.83
CA THR A 78 -10.83 -2.09 6.59
C THR A 78 -9.84 -1.68 5.51
N VAL A 79 -8.65 -2.29 5.53
CA VAL A 79 -7.56 -1.99 4.60
C VAL A 79 -7.02 -3.27 3.96
N GLY A 80 -6.49 -3.14 2.75
CA GLY A 80 -5.80 -4.21 2.04
C GLY A 80 -4.44 -4.54 2.66
N SER A 81 -3.64 -5.28 1.91
CA SER A 81 -2.27 -5.68 2.32
C SER A 81 -1.19 -5.05 1.42
N GLN A 82 -1.60 -4.23 0.45
CA GLN A 82 -0.72 -3.69 -0.58
C GLN A 82 0.23 -2.64 -0.02
N ASP A 83 -0.31 -1.60 0.62
CA ASP A 83 0.44 -0.41 1.00
C ASP A 83 1.54 -0.72 2.02
N GLN A 84 1.22 -1.51 3.05
CA GLN A 84 2.20 -1.95 4.04
C GLN A 84 3.32 -2.77 3.39
N THR A 85 2.96 -3.68 2.46
CA THR A 85 3.93 -4.52 1.77
C THR A 85 4.80 -3.70 0.83
N ALA A 86 4.22 -2.82 0.03
CA ALA A 86 4.94 -1.94 -0.88
C ALA A 86 5.92 -1.04 -0.12
N THR A 87 5.50 -0.45 1.00
CA THR A 87 6.33 0.41 1.85
C THR A 87 7.54 -0.35 2.40
N VAL A 88 7.33 -1.56 2.94
CA VAL A 88 8.43 -2.35 3.53
C VAL A 88 9.47 -2.77 2.51
N TYR A 89 9.03 -3.16 1.31
CA TYR A 89 9.95 -3.67 0.29
C TYR A 89 10.62 -2.56 -0.51
N GLY A 90 9.91 -1.47 -0.75
CA GLY A 90 10.37 -0.32 -1.54
C GLY A 90 10.66 -0.66 -3.00
N GLY A 91 10.80 0.34 -3.84
CA GLY A 91 11.05 0.19 -5.28
C GLY A 91 9.80 -0.28 -6.05
N PHE A 92 10.00 -0.79 -7.26
CA PHE A 92 8.93 -1.24 -8.14
C PHE A 92 8.84 -2.78 -8.11
N ASN A 93 7.71 -3.31 -7.67
CA ASN A 93 7.56 -4.75 -7.44
C ASN A 93 6.25 -5.29 -8.00
N ARG A 94 6.29 -6.51 -8.53
CA ARG A 94 5.11 -7.36 -8.62
C ARG A 94 4.91 -8.06 -7.28
N ILE A 95 3.74 -7.88 -6.68
CA ILE A 95 3.39 -8.48 -5.40
C ILE A 95 2.22 -9.44 -5.63
N ASN A 96 2.42 -10.72 -5.35
CA ASN A 96 1.35 -11.72 -5.44
C ASN A 96 0.86 -12.03 -4.02
N PHE A 97 -0.41 -11.75 -3.78
CA PHE A 97 -1.09 -12.06 -2.53
C PHE A 97 -1.86 -13.37 -2.68
N ASN A 98 -1.44 -14.40 -1.99
CA ASN A 98 -2.25 -15.61 -1.85
C ASN A 98 -2.47 -15.96 -0.38
N LYS A 99 -3.39 -16.90 -0.09
CA LYS A 99 -3.78 -17.25 1.28
C LYS A 99 -2.61 -17.73 2.15
N LYS A 100 -1.61 -18.37 1.56
CA LYS A 100 -0.50 -19.00 2.31
C LYS A 100 0.74 -18.10 2.35
N LYS A 101 1.03 -17.34 1.29
CA LYS A 101 2.31 -16.64 1.17
C LYS A 101 2.14 -15.40 0.29
N ILE A 102 2.80 -14.30 0.68
CA ILE A 102 3.01 -13.16 -0.19
C ILE A 102 4.36 -13.35 -0.88
N SER A 103 4.38 -13.28 -2.20
CA SER A 103 5.61 -13.32 -2.97
C SER A 103 5.87 -11.98 -3.65
N ILE A 104 7.12 -11.54 -3.61
CA ILE A 104 7.56 -10.26 -4.15
C ILE A 104 8.59 -10.52 -5.25
N LYS A 105 8.31 -10.02 -6.43
CA LYS A 105 9.23 -10.03 -7.57
C LYS A 105 9.60 -8.61 -7.94
N LYS A 106 10.85 -8.24 -7.70
CA LYS A 106 11.34 -6.90 -8.01
C LYS A 106 11.52 -6.72 -9.52
N ILE A 107 11.00 -5.65 -10.08
CA ILE A 107 11.29 -5.24 -11.45
C ILE A 107 12.71 -4.67 -11.50
N LYS A 108 13.59 -5.31 -12.29
CA LYS A 108 15.04 -5.02 -12.28
C LYS A 108 15.51 -4.11 -13.42
N ASN A 109 14.69 -3.90 -14.45
CA ASN A 109 15.07 -3.10 -15.60
C ASN A 109 15.15 -1.60 -15.27
N LYS A 110 16.30 -1.17 -14.76
CA LYS A 110 16.54 0.22 -14.33
C LYS A 110 16.29 1.24 -15.45
N LYS A 111 16.67 0.93 -16.71
CA LYS A 111 16.47 1.85 -17.84
C LYS A 111 14.98 2.10 -18.09
N LYS A 112 14.16 1.03 -18.05
CA LYS A 112 12.71 1.13 -18.21
C LYS A 112 12.06 1.88 -17.04
N LEU A 113 12.47 1.60 -15.81
CA LEU A 113 11.95 2.31 -14.64
C LEU A 113 12.31 3.80 -14.64
N LEU A 114 13.52 4.17 -15.09
CA LEU A 114 13.90 5.58 -15.27
C LEU A 114 13.06 6.24 -16.37
N LYS A 115 12.83 5.54 -17.50
CA LYS A 115 11.97 6.05 -18.57
C LYS A 115 10.54 6.21 -18.06
N LEU A 116 9.98 5.23 -17.34
CA LEU A 116 8.66 5.34 -16.71
C LEU A 116 8.58 6.56 -15.80
N ASN A 117 9.54 6.72 -14.89
CA ASN A 117 9.56 7.85 -13.94
C ASN A 117 9.54 9.22 -14.64
N LYS A 118 10.22 9.36 -15.78
CA LYS A 118 10.22 10.58 -16.59
C LYS A 118 8.87 10.87 -17.27
N ASN A 119 8.04 9.86 -17.44
CA ASN A 119 6.72 9.97 -18.06
C ASN A 119 5.57 10.01 -17.05
N LEU A 120 5.87 9.96 -15.74
CA LEU A 120 4.87 10.08 -14.70
C LEU A 120 4.78 11.52 -14.22
N VAL A 121 3.56 12.01 -14.06
CA VAL A 121 3.26 13.31 -13.46
C VAL A 121 2.35 13.08 -12.26
N LEU A 122 2.74 13.59 -11.11
CA LEU A 122 1.91 13.55 -9.90
C LEU A 122 1.13 14.85 -9.80
N VAL A 123 -0.20 14.75 -9.85
CA VAL A 123 -1.11 15.90 -9.71
C VAL A 123 -1.92 15.74 -8.43
N TYR A 124 -1.81 16.70 -7.53
CA TYR A 124 -2.62 16.72 -6.32
C TYR A 124 -4.03 17.22 -6.63
N SER A 125 -5.01 16.32 -6.55
CA SER A 125 -6.41 16.62 -6.87
C SER A 125 -7.15 17.43 -5.79
N LYS A 126 -6.55 17.67 -4.62
CA LYS A 126 -7.19 18.23 -3.41
C LYS A 126 -8.37 17.39 -2.85
N ILE A 127 -8.64 16.22 -3.43
CA ILE A 127 -9.70 15.32 -2.95
C ILE A 127 -9.14 14.46 -1.83
N GLN A 128 -9.65 14.64 -0.64
CA GLN A 128 -9.35 13.77 0.50
C GLN A 128 -10.30 12.57 0.50
N ARG A 129 -9.75 11.36 0.68
CA ARG A 129 -10.53 10.12 0.69
C ARG A 129 -10.34 9.36 2.00
N ASN A 130 -11.44 8.80 2.48
CA ASN A 130 -11.39 7.82 3.57
C ASN A 130 -11.30 6.41 2.99
N ALA A 131 -10.07 5.91 2.80
CA ALA A 131 -9.81 4.62 2.19
C ALA A 131 -10.55 3.44 2.85
N PRO A 132 -10.66 3.31 4.19
CA PRO A 132 -11.45 2.28 4.85
C PRO A 132 -12.93 2.26 4.46
N GLU A 133 -13.58 3.42 4.30
CA GLU A 133 -14.98 3.50 3.89
C GLU A 133 -15.19 3.04 2.44
N ILE A 134 -14.28 3.46 1.55
CA ILE A 134 -14.31 3.03 0.15
C ILE A 134 -14.09 1.52 0.06
N ALA A 135 -13.10 0.98 0.78
CA ALA A 135 -12.80 -0.45 0.82
C ALA A 135 -13.99 -1.27 1.33
N LYS A 136 -14.69 -0.81 2.36
CA LYS A 136 -15.89 -1.48 2.90
C LYS A 136 -16.99 -1.59 1.85
N LYS A 137 -17.30 -0.50 1.14
CA LYS A 137 -18.28 -0.49 0.04
C LYS A 137 -17.88 -1.41 -1.11
N TYR A 138 -16.60 -1.47 -1.42
CA TYR A 138 -16.06 -2.32 -2.47
C TYR A 138 -16.25 -3.81 -2.17
N VAL A 139 -15.88 -4.25 -0.96
CA VAL A 139 -15.95 -5.67 -0.55
C VAL A 139 -17.41 -6.17 -0.54
N THR A 140 -18.37 -5.36 -0.13
CA THR A 140 -19.79 -5.74 -0.07
C THR A 140 -20.47 -5.80 -1.43
N SER A 141 -19.90 -5.19 -2.47
CA SER A 141 -20.53 -5.05 -3.79
C SER A 141 -19.99 -6.01 -4.86
N LEU A 142 -19.25 -7.05 -4.49
CA LEU A 142 -18.65 -8.01 -5.43
C LEU A 142 -19.70 -8.97 -6.00
N THR A 143 -20.26 -8.62 -7.15
CA THR A 143 -21.14 -9.47 -7.96
C THR A 143 -20.36 -10.39 -8.90
N LYS A 144 -21.06 -11.34 -9.57
CA LYS A 144 -20.45 -12.26 -10.53
C LYS A 144 -19.81 -11.51 -11.73
N GLU A 145 -20.43 -10.46 -12.21
CA GLU A 145 -19.93 -9.60 -13.29
C GLU A 145 -18.62 -8.88 -12.89
N LYS A 146 -18.57 -8.35 -11.68
CA LYS A 146 -17.36 -7.69 -11.15
C LYS A 146 -16.17 -8.64 -11.02
N LYS A 147 -16.40 -9.95 -10.85
CA LYS A 147 -15.33 -10.96 -10.84
C LYS A 147 -14.55 -10.98 -12.17
N ASN A 148 -15.24 -10.88 -13.29
CA ASN A 148 -14.58 -10.85 -14.60
C ASN A 148 -13.61 -9.67 -14.73
N ASN A 149 -14.01 -8.49 -14.28
CA ASN A 149 -13.15 -7.31 -14.29
C ASN A 149 -11.95 -7.48 -13.33
N ILE A 150 -12.13 -8.15 -12.19
CA ILE A 150 -11.01 -8.49 -11.30
C ILE A 150 -10.01 -9.43 -12.00
N PHE A 151 -10.47 -10.44 -12.74
CA PHE A 151 -9.58 -11.31 -13.51
C PHE A 151 -8.83 -10.55 -14.60
N LYS A 152 -9.47 -9.60 -15.29
CA LYS A 152 -8.79 -8.71 -16.24
C LYS A 152 -7.70 -7.88 -15.55
N LEU A 153 -8.00 -7.30 -14.40
CA LEU A 153 -7.02 -6.55 -13.59
C LEU A 153 -5.84 -7.40 -13.15
N ILE A 154 -6.07 -8.66 -12.78
CA ILE A 154 -4.99 -9.60 -12.44
C ILE A 154 -4.10 -9.87 -13.67
N ARG A 155 -4.70 -10.08 -14.85
CA ARG A 155 -3.96 -10.25 -16.10
C ARG A 155 -3.15 -9.01 -16.48
N HIS A 156 -3.69 -7.80 -16.22
CA HIS A 156 -2.96 -6.55 -16.45
C HIS A 156 -1.67 -6.45 -15.61
N VAL A 157 -1.60 -7.09 -14.46
CA VAL A 157 -0.34 -7.15 -13.67
C VAL A 157 0.73 -7.93 -14.42
N GLU A 158 0.35 -9.03 -15.10
CA GLU A 158 1.29 -9.85 -15.90
C GLU A 158 1.75 -9.10 -17.14
N VAL A 159 0.81 -8.50 -17.86
CA VAL A 159 1.10 -7.66 -19.04
C VAL A 159 1.98 -6.47 -18.65
N GLY A 160 1.68 -5.81 -17.55
CA GLY A 160 2.49 -4.69 -17.05
C GLY A 160 3.92 -5.09 -16.67
N GLU A 161 4.10 -6.27 -16.08
CA GLU A 161 5.44 -6.82 -15.84
C GLU A 161 6.19 -7.07 -17.12
N GLU A 162 5.56 -7.64 -18.15
CA GLU A 162 6.17 -7.90 -19.44
C GLU A 162 6.58 -6.60 -20.14
N ILE A 163 5.70 -5.61 -20.18
CA ILE A 163 6.01 -4.29 -20.77
C ILE A 163 7.21 -3.65 -20.06
N LEU A 164 7.26 -3.70 -18.73
CA LEU A 164 8.34 -3.10 -17.95
C LEU A 164 9.67 -3.84 -18.12
N ASN A 165 9.65 -5.11 -18.48
CA ASN A 165 10.87 -5.86 -18.76
C ASN A 165 11.32 -5.69 -20.20
N ASN A 166 10.42 -5.86 -21.17
CA ASN A 166 10.75 -6.05 -22.60
C ASN A 166 10.00 -5.09 -23.54
N GLY A 167 8.82 -4.58 -23.16
CA GLY A 167 7.91 -3.83 -24.04
C GLY A 167 8.22 -2.34 -24.20
N ASN A 168 7.30 -1.61 -24.83
CA ASN A 168 7.33 -0.15 -24.94
C ASN A 168 6.64 0.50 -23.72
N ILE A 169 7.21 1.58 -23.18
CA ILE A 169 6.63 2.30 -22.02
C ILE A 169 5.29 2.96 -22.37
N ASP A 170 5.06 3.34 -23.62
CA ASP A 170 3.79 3.91 -24.04
C ASP A 170 2.64 2.91 -23.90
N ASP A 171 2.91 1.60 -24.09
CA ASP A 171 1.93 0.54 -23.86
C ASP A 171 1.59 0.40 -22.36
N PHE A 172 2.52 0.76 -21.46
CA PHE A 172 2.23 0.82 -20.03
C PHE A 172 1.22 1.92 -19.71
N GLY A 173 1.31 3.07 -20.37
CA GLY A 173 0.32 4.14 -20.25
C GLY A 173 -1.07 3.69 -20.70
N ARG A 174 -1.17 3.02 -21.87
CA ARG A 174 -2.44 2.44 -22.37
C ARG A 174 -3.01 1.40 -21.39
N LEU A 175 -2.16 0.53 -20.85
CA LEU A 175 -2.55 -0.47 -19.85
C LEU A 175 -3.08 0.17 -18.56
N LEU A 176 -2.51 1.29 -18.12
CA LEU A 176 -3.01 2.05 -16.95
C LEU A 176 -4.39 2.64 -17.22
N ASP A 177 -4.64 3.17 -18.43
CA ASP A 177 -5.93 3.71 -18.82
C ASP A 177 -7.01 2.61 -18.86
N GLU A 178 -6.73 1.47 -19.51
CA GLU A 178 -7.63 0.31 -19.50
C GLU A 178 -7.91 -0.18 -18.05
N THR A 179 -6.86 -0.25 -17.22
CA THR A 179 -6.98 -0.64 -15.80
C THR A 179 -7.90 0.31 -15.05
N TRP A 180 -7.82 1.60 -15.35
CA TRP A 180 -8.70 2.61 -14.75
C TRP A 180 -10.16 2.40 -15.17
N HIS A 181 -10.44 2.10 -16.44
CA HIS A 181 -11.79 1.81 -16.92
C HIS A 181 -12.39 0.61 -16.21
N TYR A 182 -11.68 -0.52 -16.10
CA TYR A 182 -12.17 -1.69 -15.36
C TYR A 182 -12.38 -1.40 -13.86
N LYS A 183 -11.54 -0.59 -13.24
CA LYS A 183 -11.76 -0.18 -11.84
C LYS A 183 -13.03 0.64 -11.67
N LYS A 184 -13.31 1.57 -12.57
CA LYS A 184 -14.57 2.37 -12.54
C LYS A 184 -15.82 1.50 -12.70
N GLU A 185 -15.77 0.47 -13.55
CA GLU A 185 -16.88 -0.48 -13.69
C GLU A 185 -17.13 -1.29 -12.41
N ILE A 186 -16.08 -1.64 -11.67
CA ILE A 186 -16.23 -2.35 -10.40
C ILE A 186 -16.82 -1.44 -9.32
N ASN A 187 -16.42 -0.18 -9.27
CA ASN A 187 -16.92 0.78 -8.29
C ASN A 187 -16.91 2.21 -8.87
N LYS A 188 -18.08 2.78 -9.11
CA LYS A 188 -18.27 4.15 -9.64
C LYS A 188 -17.77 5.25 -8.69
N ASN A 189 -17.47 4.93 -7.43
CA ASN A 189 -17.01 5.89 -6.41
C ASN A 189 -15.48 5.84 -6.19
N ILE A 190 -14.74 5.27 -7.12
CA ILE A 190 -13.26 5.27 -7.07
C ILE A 190 -12.70 6.59 -7.56
#